data_e7e9a4575cb41e803d5bd1e36b15ff1a
#
_entry.id   e7e9a4575cb41e803d5bd1e36b15ff1a
#
_cell.length_a   1.000
_cell.length_b   1.000
_cell.length_c   1.000
_cell.angle_alpha   90.00
_cell.angle_beta   90.00
_cell.angle_gamma   90.00
#
_symmetry.space_group_name_H-M   'P 1'
#
loop_
_entity.id
_entity.type
_entity.pdbx_description
1 polymer ?
#
loop_
_entity_poly.entity_id
_entity_poly.type
_entity_poly.pdbx_seq_one_letter_code
_entity_poly.pdbx_strand_id
1 'polypeptide(L)'
;GACPRCKGLGVVSQIDVDKVIPNKEMSIYEGAIAPLGKYKNAMIFWQIGALLEKYDASLKTPVKDLPNDAIDEILYGSDERIKIKSSLIGTSSDYFVTYEGVVKYIQMLQEKDASATAQKWAEQFAKTTVCPECKGAKLNKEALHFRIHDKNINELSNMDINELYDWLMKVDKFLTDKQKTIAAEILKEIRTRLKFLLDVGLDYLSLNRSSVSLSGGESQRIRLATQIGSQLVNVLYILDEPSIGLHQRDNLRLINSLKELRDMGNSVIVVEHDKDMMLAADYVIDMGPKAGRLGGEVVFAGTPEEMLKTSTLTSQYLNGQTAIEVPSKRRPGNGKSLWLRGAKGNNLKNVDVEFPLGKLICV
;
A
#
# COMPACT_ATOMS: atom_id res chain seq x y z
N GLY A 1 -3.98 20.09 14.85
CA GLY A 1 -4.05 20.08 13.58
C GLY A 1 -4.52 18.92 12.70
N ALA A 2 -5.08 17.80 13.24
CA ALA A 2 -5.61 16.73 12.39
C ALA A 2 -6.88 17.19 11.65
N CYS A 3 -7.09 16.68 10.43
CA CYS A 3 -8.34 16.88 9.69
C CYS A 3 -9.51 16.30 10.49
N PRO A 4 -10.58 17.07 10.74
CA PRO A 4 -11.70 16.64 11.57
C PRO A 4 -12.45 15.44 10.97
N ARG A 5 -12.56 15.36 9.64
CA ARG A 5 -13.30 14.32 8.93
C ARG A 5 -12.58 12.97 8.98
N CYS A 6 -11.30 12.90 8.60
CA CYS A 6 -10.54 11.65 8.57
C CYS A 6 -9.70 11.42 9.84
N LYS A 7 -9.76 12.30 10.82
CA LYS A 7 -9.01 12.23 12.10
C LYS A 7 -7.50 12.01 11.90
N GLY A 8 -6.95 12.56 10.80
CA GLY A 8 -5.53 12.47 10.48
C GLY A 8 -5.14 11.25 9.63
N LEU A 9 -6.09 10.43 9.18
CA LEU A 9 -5.77 9.25 8.35
C LEU A 9 -5.49 9.60 6.87
N GLY A 10 -6.01 10.74 6.38
CA GLY A 10 -5.90 11.14 4.97
C GLY A 10 -6.89 10.42 4.05
N VAL A 11 -7.54 9.37 4.54
CA VAL A 11 -8.51 8.55 3.83
C VAL A 11 -9.77 8.37 4.67
N VAL A 12 -10.87 8.05 4.02
CA VAL A 12 -12.15 7.73 4.65
C VAL A 12 -12.72 6.46 4.05
N SER A 13 -13.45 5.69 4.85
CA SER A 13 -14.26 4.59 4.37
C SER A 13 -15.53 5.16 3.74
N GLN A 14 -15.84 4.77 2.53
CA GLN A 14 -17.06 5.15 1.81
C GLN A 14 -17.71 3.89 1.24
N ILE A 15 -19.04 3.84 1.24
CA ILE A 15 -19.76 2.72 0.62
C ILE A 15 -19.53 2.75 -0.88
N ASP A 16 -19.21 1.60 -1.44
CA ASP A 16 -18.96 1.38 -2.87
C ASP A 16 -20.26 0.93 -3.54
N VAL A 17 -20.86 1.82 -4.33
CA VAL A 17 -22.12 1.55 -5.02
C VAL A 17 -22.01 0.34 -5.95
N ASP A 18 -20.85 0.13 -6.60
CA ASP A 18 -20.65 -1.02 -7.49
C ASP A 18 -20.59 -2.35 -6.72
N LYS A 19 -20.20 -2.32 -5.44
CA LYS A 19 -20.31 -3.49 -4.56
C LYS A 19 -21.70 -3.67 -3.99
N VAL A 20 -22.46 -2.59 -3.82
CA VAL A 20 -23.87 -2.64 -3.37
C VAL A 20 -24.75 -3.18 -4.48
N ILE A 21 -24.52 -2.77 -5.73
CA ILE A 21 -25.26 -3.23 -6.93
C ILE A 21 -24.27 -3.81 -7.94
N PRO A 22 -23.76 -5.04 -7.72
CA PRO A 22 -22.71 -5.62 -8.56
C PRO A 22 -23.22 -6.06 -9.94
N ASN A 23 -24.50 -6.31 -10.08
CA ASN A 23 -25.11 -6.74 -11.34
C ASN A 23 -26.42 -5.99 -11.60
N LYS A 24 -26.38 -5.02 -12.51
CA LYS A 24 -27.56 -4.22 -12.90
C LYS A 24 -28.55 -4.95 -13.79
N GLU A 25 -28.20 -6.11 -14.35
CA GLU A 25 -29.11 -6.96 -15.11
C GLU A 25 -30.17 -7.66 -14.23
N MET A 26 -29.86 -7.80 -12.93
CA MET A 26 -30.78 -8.39 -11.95
C MET A 26 -31.76 -7.35 -11.45
N SER A 27 -32.94 -7.85 -11.03
CA SER A 27 -33.94 -7.07 -10.29
C SER A 27 -33.65 -7.09 -8.77
N ILE A 28 -34.24 -6.14 -8.04
CA ILE A 28 -34.13 -6.10 -6.57
C ILE A 28 -34.78 -7.37 -5.97
N TYR A 29 -35.81 -7.88 -6.58
CA TYR A 29 -36.45 -9.15 -6.17
C TYR A 29 -35.49 -10.34 -6.25
N GLU A 30 -34.64 -10.39 -7.27
CA GLU A 30 -33.62 -11.42 -7.48
C GLU A 30 -32.36 -11.24 -6.63
N GLY A 31 -32.19 -10.06 -6.00
CA GLY A 31 -31.06 -9.75 -5.12
C GLY A 31 -30.03 -8.83 -5.75
N ALA A 32 -30.39 -7.96 -6.68
CA ALA A 32 -29.50 -6.97 -7.27
C ALA A 32 -28.80 -6.08 -6.22
N ILE A 33 -29.48 -5.81 -5.09
CA ILE A 33 -28.89 -5.09 -3.96
C ILE A 33 -28.24 -6.12 -3.04
N ALA A 34 -26.94 -6.36 -3.23
CA ALA A 34 -26.19 -7.41 -2.53
C ALA A 34 -26.33 -7.36 -0.99
N PRO A 35 -26.32 -6.20 -0.32
CA PRO A 35 -26.53 -6.09 1.12
C PRO A 35 -27.92 -6.59 1.60
N LEU A 36 -28.92 -6.53 0.78
CA LEU A 36 -30.28 -6.97 1.13
C LEU A 36 -30.52 -8.44 0.76
N GLY A 37 -29.78 -8.94 -0.26
CA GLY A 37 -29.97 -10.25 -0.83
C GLY A 37 -31.29 -10.39 -1.61
N LYS A 38 -31.74 -11.62 -1.81
CA LYS A 38 -33.03 -11.90 -2.47
C LYS A 38 -34.21 -11.39 -1.64
N TYR A 39 -35.31 -11.09 -2.33
CA TYR A 39 -36.53 -10.62 -1.69
C TYR A 39 -36.92 -11.46 -0.47
N LYS A 40 -37.24 -10.77 0.59
CA LYS A 40 -37.81 -11.31 1.83
C LYS A 40 -39.03 -10.46 2.22
N ASN A 41 -39.96 -11.04 2.94
CA ASN A 41 -41.10 -10.31 3.47
C ASN A 41 -40.66 -9.44 4.67
N ALA A 42 -39.96 -8.30 4.38
CA ALA A 42 -39.38 -7.39 5.37
C ALA A 42 -39.65 -5.93 4.98
N MET A 43 -39.69 -5.08 6.01
CA MET A 43 -40.05 -3.66 5.91
C MET A 43 -39.25 -2.93 4.80
N ILE A 44 -37.97 -3.16 4.70
CA ILE A 44 -37.09 -2.48 3.74
C ILE A 44 -37.53 -2.75 2.28
N PHE A 45 -37.96 -3.99 1.95
CA PHE A 45 -38.46 -4.32 0.61
C PHE A 45 -39.83 -3.70 0.33
N TRP A 46 -40.68 -3.55 1.35
CA TRP A 46 -41.97 -2.85 1.22
C TRP A 46 -41.73 -1.35 0.96
N GLN A 47 -40.77 -0.75 1.67
CA GLN A 47 -40.40 0.65 1.46
C GLN A 47 -39.89 0.88 0.05
N ILE A 48 -38.94 0.05 -0.42
CA ILE A 48 -38.39 0.15 -1.78
C ILE A 48 -39.48 -0.10 -2.82
N GLY A 49 -40.38 -1.07 -2.58
CA GLY A 49 -41.51 -1.33 -3.49
C GLY A 49 -42.44 -0.13 -3.62
N ALA A 50 -42.82 0.49 -2.50
CA ALA A 50 -43.65 1.69 -2.49
C ALA A 50 -42.97 2.91 -3.13
N LEU A 51 -41.65 3.04 -2.99
CA LEU A 51 -40.85 4.06 -3.64
C LEU A 51 -40.84 3.88 -5.16
N LEU A 52 -40.68 2.64 -5.64
CA LEU A 52 -40.68 2.31 -7.05
C LEU A 52 -42.03 2.54 -7.74
N GLU A 53 -43.16 2.41 -7.03
CA GLU A 53 -44.50 2.76 -7.56
C GLU A 53 -44.56 4.22 -8.06
N LYS A 54 -43.77 5.15 -7.46
CA LYS A 54 -43.65 6.56 -7.88
C LYS A 54 -43.04 6.70 -9.28
N TYR A 55 -42.25 5.71 -9.70
CA TYR A 55 -41.53 5.66 -10.98
C TYR A 55 -42.14 4.67 -11.98
N ASP A 56 -43.36 4.26 -11.78
CA ASP A 56 -44.03 3.22 -12.56
C ASP A 56 -43.24 1.89 -12.71
N ALA A 57 -42.44 1.59 -11.68
CA ALA A 57 -41.57 0.42 -11.63
C ALA A 57 -41.90 -0.48 -10.44
N SER A 58 -41.30 -1.66 -10.40
CA SER A 58 -41.51 -2.64 -9.34
C SER A 58 -40.21 -3.30 -8.90
N LEU A 59 -40.23 -4.03 -7.77
CA LEU A 59 -39.09 -4.82 -7.31
C LEU A 59 -38.58 -5.85 -8.33
N LYS A 60 -39.39 -6.22 -9.33
CA LYS A 60 -39.03 -7.18 -10.40
C LYS A 60 -38.42 -6.49 -11.63
N THR A 61 -38.42 -5.17 -11.69
CA THR A 61 -37.78 -4.42 -12.77
C THR A 61 -36.26 -4.52 -12.64
N PRO A 62 -35.50 -4.90 -13.70
CA PRO A 62 -34.04 -4.91 -13.66
C PRO A 62 -33.50 -3.54 -13.31
N VAL A 63 -32.42 -3.47 -12.52
CA VAL A 63 -31.87 -2.19 -12.05
C VAL A 63 -31.42 -1.30 -13.20
N LYS A 64 -30.92 -1.86 -14.31
CA LYS A 64 -30.56 -1.10 -15.51
C LYS A 64 -31.71 -0.33 -16.15
N ASP A 65 -32.96 -0.81 -15.97
CA ASP A 65 -34.18 -0.23 -16.56
C ASP A 65 -34.84 0.78 -15.61
N LEU A 66 -34.31 0.95 -14.38
CA LEU A 66 -34.78 1.94 -13.43
C LEU A 66 -34.22 3.34 -13.76
N PRO A 67 -35.00 4.42 -13.57
CA PRO A 67 -34.48 5.79 -13.63
C PRO A 67 -33.37 6.01 -12.63
N ASN A 68 -32.40 6.87 -12.97
CA ASN A 68 -31.29 7.21 -12.06
C ASN A 68 -31.79 7.78 -10.72
N ASP A 69 -32.83 8.63 -10.75
CA ASP A 69 -33.43 9.21 -9.55
C ASP A 69 -34.00 8.14 -8.62
N ALA A 70 -34.60 7.07 -9.17
CA ALA A 70 -35.08 5.94 -8.38
C ALA A 70 -33.93 5.17 -7.74
N ILE A 71 -32.84 4.97 -8.47
CA ILE A 71 -31.62 4.32 -7.95
C ILE A 71 -31.01 5.17 -6.83
N ASP A 72 -30.93 6.49 -7.01
CA ASP A 72 -30.40 7.40 -6.01
C ASP A 72 -31.26 7.44 -4.74
N GLU A 73 -32.59 7.48 -4.88
CA GLU A 73 -33.48 7.38 -3.72
C GLU A 73 -33.37 6.02 -3.00
N ILE A 74 -33.22 4.92 -3.74
CA ILE A 74 -32.99 3.59 -3.13
C ILE A 74 -31.67 3.56 -2.36
N LEU A 75 -30.60 4.15 -2.88
CA LEU A 75 -29.28 4.14 -2.26
C LEU A 75 -29.18 5.11 -1.10
N TYR A 76 -29.63 6.35 -1.25
CA TYR A 76 -29.36 7.44 -0.32
C TYR A 76 -30.58 7.90 0.49
N GLY A 77 -31.77 7.36 0.17
CA GLY A 77 -32.99 7.70 0.87
C GLY A 77 -33.82 8.77 0.14
N SER A 78 -35.02 8.99 0.66
CA SER A 78 -35.96 10.00 0.17
C SER A 78 -36.43 10.89 1.30
N ASP A 79 -36.46 12.21 1.06
CA ASP A 79 -37.01 13.20 2.01
C ASP A 79 -38.55 13.11 2.09
N GLU A 80 -39.19 12.49 1.10
CA GLU A 80 -40.64 12.32 1.07
C GLU A 80 -41.07 11.13 1.94
N ARG A 81 -42.21 11.27 2.61
CA ARG A 81 -42.80 10.16 3.37
C ARG A 81 -43.42 9.14 2.41
N ILE A 82 -42.96 7.92 2.50
CA ILE A 82 -43.44 6.81 1.67
C ILE A 82 -44.66 6.16 2.34
N LYS A 83 -45.73 5.97 1.55
CA LYS A 83 -46.95 5.35 2.02
C LYS A 83 -46.85 3.82 1.86
N ILE A 84 -46.87 3.09 2.97
CA ILE A 84 -46.90 1.64 2.99
C ILE A 84 -48.36 1.19 3.19
N LYS A 85 -48.86 0.36 2.28
CA LYS A 85 -50.23 -0.13 2.32
C LYS A 85 -50.51 -1.02 3.55
N SER A 86 -51.63 -0.79 4.21
CA SER A 86 -52.08 -1.55 5.38
C SER A 86 -52.10 -3.06 5.20
N SER A 87 -52.39 -3.53 4.00
CA SER A 87 -52.44 -4.97 3.64
C SER A 87 -51.06 -5.65 3.78
N LEU A 88 -49.94 -4.92 3.68
CA LEU A 88 -48.58 -5.46 3.82
C LEU A 88 -48.16 -5.58 5.30
N ILE A 89 -48.72 -4.74 6.17
CA ILE A 89 -48.31 -4.63 7.59
C ILE A 89 -49.33 -5.35 8.51
N GLY A 90 -50.51 -5.74 7.96
CA GLY A 90 -51.56 -6.36 8.77
C GLY A 90 -52.28 -5.40 9.72
N THR A 91 -52.26 -4.10 9.43
CA THR A 91 -52.92 -3.04 10.21
C THR A 91 -54.17 -2.54 9.51
N SER A 92 -55.03 -1.80 10.23
CA SER A 92 -56.29 -1.23 9.69
C SER A 92 -56.07 0.13 8.97
N SER A 93 -54.90 0.71 9.01
CA SER A 93 -54.58 2.03 8.42
C SER A 93 -53.22 2.01 7.74
N ASP A 94 -53.11 2.82 6.67
CA ASP A 94 -51.86 3.01 5.95
C ASP A 94 -50.82 3.72 6.80
N TYR A 95 -49.57 3.35 6.62
CA TYR A 95 -48.43 3.87 7.42
C TYR A 95 -47.52 4.74 6.57
N PHE A 96 -47.10 5.89 7.11
CA PHE A 96 -46.17 6.79 6.43
C PHE A 96 -44.82 6.73 7.13
N VAL A 97 -43.76 6.38 6.39
CA VAL A 97 -42.38 6.23 6.89
C VAL A 97 -41.40 7.00 6.04
N THR A 98 -40.34 7.44 6.63
CA THR A 98 -39.19 7.99 5.91
C THR A 98 -38.25 6.85 5.53
N TYR A 99 -37.78 6.83 4.31
CA TYR A 99 -36.84 5.84 3.82
C TYR A 99 -35.43 6.43 3.82
N GLU A 100 -34.53 5.86 4.60
CA GLU A 100 -33.18 6.40 4.83
C GLU A 100 -32.11 5.91 3.83
N GLY A 101 -32.44 4.96 2.96
CA GLY A 101 -31.55 4.43 1.95
C GLY A 101 -30.66 3.26 2.40
N VAL A 102 -30.23 2.46 1.42
CA VAL A 102 -29.39 1.27 1.66
C VAL A 102 -28.00 1.68 2.18
N VAL A 103 -27.45 2.79 1.72
CA VAL A 103 -26.14 3.28 2.16
C VAL A 103 -26.13 3.58 3.65
N LYS A 104 -27.15 4.28 4.15
CA LYS A 104 -27.27 4.57 5.58
C LYS A 104 -27.48 3.31 6.41
N TYR A 105 -28.28 2.35 5.91
CA TYR A 105 -28.41 1.05 6.55
C TYR A 105 -27.07 0.34 6.74
N ILE A 106 -26.20 0.32 5.70
CA ILE A 106 -24.86 -0.25 5.80
C ILE A 106 -23.98 0.53 6.77
N GLN A 107 -24.04 1.87 6.74
CA GLN A 107 -23.26 2.74 7.64
C GLN A 107 -23.60 2.50 9.13
N MET A 108 -24.88 2.34 9.45
CA MET A 108 -25.30 1.99 10.82
C MET A 108 -24.69 0.67 11.29
N LEU A 109 -24.51 -0.31 10.41
CA LEU A 109 -23.86 -1.57 10.72
C LEU A 109 -22.33 -1.47 10.83
N GLN A 110 -21.73 -0.38 10.39
CA GLN A 110 -20.30 -0.07 10.59
C GLN A 110 -20.02 0.63 11.92
N GLU A 111 -21.04 1.15 12.61
CA GLU A 111 -20.89 1.84 13.89
C GLU A 111 -20.45 0.90 15.01
N LYS A 112 -19.83 1.47 16.04
CA LYS A 112 -19.24 0.69 17.15
C LYS A 112 -20.26 -0.13 17.95
N ASP A 113 -21.53 0.27 17.91
CA ASP A 113 -22.61 -0.39 18.64
C ASP A 113 -23.14 -1.63 17.92
N ALA A 114 -22.77 -1.85 16.66
CA ALA A 114 -23.11 -3.05 15.92
C ALA A 114 -22.22 -4.24 16.33
N SER A 115 -22.73 -5.47 16.18
CA SER A 115 -21.95 -6.67 16.44
C SER A 115 -20.72 -6.76 15.53
N ALA A 116 -19.62 -7.36 16.01
CA ALA A 116 -18.40 -7.54 15.22
C ALA A 116 -18.64 -8.26 13.88
N THR A 117 -19.58 -9.19 13.84
CA THR A 117 -19.99 -9.88 12.60
C THR A 117 -20.70 -8.94 11.63
N ALA A 118 -21.57 -8.04 12.12
CA ALA A 118 -22.25 -7.05 11.29
C ALA A 118 -21.27 -6.01 10.73
N GLN A 119 -20.32 -5.53 11.55
CA GLN A 119 -19.27 -4.61 11.13
C GLN A 119 -18.42 -5.22 9.99
N LYS A 120 -17.90 -6.44 10.20
CA LYS A 120 -17.09 -7.15 9.21
C LYS A 120 -17.86 -7.42 7.91
N TRP A 121 -19.16 -7.67 8.02
CA TRP A 121 -20.03 -7.83 6.84
C TRP A 121 -20.22 -6.50 6.11
N ALA A 122 -20.46 -5.40 6.81
CA ALA A 122 -20.65 -4.07 6.23
C ALA A 122 -19.37 -3.53 5.57
N GLU A 123 -18.18 -3.89 6.10
CA GLU A 123 -16.88 -3.56 5.51
C GLU A 123 -16.69 -4.10 4.09
N GLN A 124 -17.34 -5.21 3.71
CA GLN A 124 -17.25 -5.78 2.36
C GLN A 124 -17.79 -4.82 1.30
N PHE A 125 -18.75 -3.96 1.65
CA PHE A 125 -19.36 -2.98 0.77
C PHE A 125 -18.66 -1.61 0.81
N ALA A 126 -17.58 -1.50 1.57
CA ALA A 126 -16.81 -0.28 1.68
C ALA A 126 -15.60 -0.29 0.75
N LYS A 127 -15.16 0.91 0.39
CA LYS A 127 -13.85 1.20 -0.21
C LYS A 127 -13.18 2.34 0.53
N THR A 128 -11.86 2.27 0.62
CA THR A 128 -11.06 3.38 1.14
C THR A 128 -10.84 4.39 0.04
N THR A 129 -11.25 5.63 0.28
CA THR A 129 -11.08 6.74 -0.65
C THR A 129 -10.29 7.87 -0.01
N VAL A 130 -9.62 8.68 -0.81
CA VAL A 130 -8.95 9.89 -0.31
C VAL A 130 -9.97 10.80 0.36
N CYS A 131 -9.64 11.32 1.53
CA CYS A 131 -10.52 12.21 2.27
C CYS A 131 -10.86 13.45 1.42
N PRO A 132 -12.12 13.73 1.12
CA PRO A 132 -12.51 14.85 0.25
C PRO A 132 -12.24 16.21 0.88
N GLU A 133 -12.15 16.31 2.21
CA GLU A 133 -11.89 17.56 2.92
C GLU A 133 -10.40 17.93 2.90
N CYS A 134 -9.51 17.04 3.35
CA CYS A 134 -8.07 17.31 3.38
C CYS A 134 -7.32 16.82 2.15
N LYS A 135 -7.98 16.13 1.21
CA LYS A 135 -7.39 15.60 -0.03
C LYS A 135 -6.09 14.80 0.21
N GLY A 136 -6.08 14.01 1.28
CA GLY A 136 -4.92 13.21 1.66
C GLY A 136 -3.89 13.92 2.56
N ALA A 137 -4.03 15.22 2.79
CA ALA A 137 -3.08 16.00 3.60
C ALA A 137 -3.06 15.64 5.10
N LYS A 138 -4.04 14.88 5.58
CA LYS A 138 -4.16 14.42 6.99
C LYS A 138 -4.41 15.53 8.01
N LEU A 139 -4.12 16.77 7.67
CA LEU A 139 -4.17 17.94 8.54
C LEU A 139 -5.37 18.84 8.20
N ASN A 140 -5.76 19.69 9.15
CA ASN A 140 -6.76 20.73 8.90
C ASN A 140 -6.16 21.88 8.07
N LYS A 141 -7.03 22.78 7.58
CA LYS A 141 -6.61 23.87 6.71
C LYS A 141 -5.69 24.86 7.43
N GLU A 142 -5.94 25.13 8.71
CA GLU A 142 -5.16 26.06 9.51
C GLU A 142 -3.70 25.57 9.67
N ALA A 143 -3.49 24.29 9.89
CA ALA A 143 -2.14 23.72 9.98
C ALA A 143 -1.36 23.80 8.65
N LEU A 144 -2.06 23.77 7.51
CA LEU A 144 -1.44 23.88 6.19
C LEU A 144 -1.06 25.32 5.79
N HIS A 145 -1.51 26.33 6.53
CA HIS A 145 -1.07 27.72 6.33
C HIS A 145 0.35 27.99 6.85
N PHE A 146 0.86 27.15 7.78
CA PHE A 146 2.25 27.28 8.22
C PHE A 146 3.19 26.82 7.13
N ARG A 147 4.08 27.72 6.70
CA ARG A 147 5.05 27.47 5.65
C ARG A 147 6.46 27.75 6.12
N ILE A 148 7.41 26.95 5.67
CA ILE A 148 8.84 27.23 5.73
C ILE A 148 9.25 27.55 4.31
N HIS A 149 9.63 28.80 4.06
CA HIS A 149 9.82 29.36 2.74
C HIS A 149 8.53 29.19 1.89
N ASP A 150 8.58 28.36 0.85
CA ASP A 150 7.45 28.14 -0.08
C ASP A 150 6.64 26.85 0.20
N LYS A 151 7.06 26.03 1.17
CA LYS A 151 6.50 24.70 1.42
C LYS A 151 5.77 24.59 2.76
N ASN A 152 4.62 23.93 2.75
CA ASN A 152 3.96 23.46 3.96
C ASN A 152 4.33 22.00 4.26
N ILE A 153 3.93 21.51 5.44
CA ILE A 153 4.28 20.16 5.88
C ILE A 153 3.72 19.05 4.98
N ASN A 154 2.56 19.24 4.36
CA ASN A 154 1.99 18.26 3.44
C ASN A 154 2.79 18.21 2.13
N GLU A 155 3.17 19.36 1.58
CA GLU A 155 4.00 19.44 0.38
C GLU A 155 5.36 18.76 0.61
N LEU A 156 5.99 19.00 1.77
CA LEU A 156 7.23 18.35 2.15
C LEU A 156 7.07 16.82 2.34
N SER A 157 5.99 16.39 2.99
CA SER A 157 5.75 14.97 3.23
C SER A 157 5.41 14.16 1.97
N ASN A 158 5.00 14.82 0.90
CA ASN A 158 4.72 14.19 -0.39
C ASN A 158 5.91 14.18 -1.35
N MET A 159 6.99 14.88 -1.02
CA MET A 159 8.24 14.78 -1.78
C MET A 159 8.85 13.40 -1.62
N ASP A 160 9.55 12.95 -2.63
CA ASP A 160 10.45 11.80 -2.51
C ASP A 160 11.54 12.12 -1.49
N ILE A 161 12.01 11.12 -0.75
CA ILE A 161 13.00 11.30 0.33
C ILE A 161 14.25 12.01 -0.18
N ASN A 162 14.67 11.72 -1.41
CA ASN A 162 15.80 12.39 -2.05
C ASN A 162 15.54 13.90 -2.24
N GLU A 163 14.38 14.26 -2.81
CA GLU A 163 14.00 15.68 -3.00
C GLU A 163 13.85 16.42 -1.66
N LEU A 164 13.25 15.74 -0.68
CA LEU A 164 13.08 16.29 0.67
C LEU A 164 14.44 16.54 1.35
N TYR A 165 15.38 15.61 1.22
CA TYR A 165 16.73 15.76 1.75
C TYR A 165 17.45 16.93 1.10
N ASP A 166 17.40 17.04 -0.24
CA ASP A 166 18.00 18.14 -0.99
C ASP A 166 17.40 19.51 -0.61
N TRP A 167 16.09 19.55 -0.41
CA TRP A 167 15.41 20.77 0.04
C TRP A 167 15.87 21.15 1.47
N LEU A 168 15.93 20.18 2.38
CA LEU A 168 16.39 20.41 3.75
C LEU A 168 17.86 20.84 3.83
N MET A 169 18.72 20.36 2.93
CA MET A 169 20.11 20.81 2.85
C MET A 169 20.25 22.28 2.43
N LYS A 170 19.23 22.82 1.73
CA LYS A 170 19.20 24.20 1.25
C LYS A 170 18.39 25.14 2.14
N VAL A 171 17.58 24.62 3.07
CA VAL A 171 16.61 25.41 3.86
C VAL A 171 17.25 26.51 4.69
N ASP A 172 18.49 26.31 5.17
CA ASP A 172 19.23 27.30 5.97
C ASP A 172 19.38 28.65 5.25
N LYS A 173 19.36 28.64 3.90
CA LYS A 173 19.46 29.88 3.09
C LYS A 173 18.21 30.77 3.19
N PHE A 174 17.10 30.18 3.59
CA PHE A 174 15.80 30.85 3.67
C PHE A 174 15.41 31.20 5.12
N LEU A 175 16.22 30.79 6.11
CA LEU A 175 15.96 31.04 7.52
C LEU A 175 16.70 32.29 8.00
N THR A 176 16.05 33.06 8.87
CA THR A 176 16.72 34.12 9.65
C THR A 176 17.68 33.53 10.67
N ASP A 177 18.65 34.28 11.18
CA ASP A 177 19.62 33.77 12.13
C ASP A 177 19.00 33.24 13.42
N LYS A 178 17.92 33.86 13.90
CA LYS A 178 17.12 33.37 15.03
C LYS A 178 16.49 32.01 14.70
N GLN A 179 15.90 31.87 13.50
CA GLN A 179 15.31 30.60 13.07
C GLN A 179 16.35 29.50 12.91
N LYS A 180 17.55 29.83 12.38
CA LYS A 180 18.68 28.87 12.27
C LYS A 180 19.07 28.34 13.63
N THR A 181 19.24 29.23 14.63
CA THR A 181 19.60 28.82 15.99
C THR A 181 18.55 27.89 16.59
N ILE A 182 17.26 28.20 16.44
CA ILE A 182 16.17 27.35 16.95
C ILE A 182 16.10 26.00 16.24
N ALA A 183 16.31 25.99 14.92
CA ALA A 183 16.12 24.80 14.09
C ALA A 183 17.37 23.89 13.99
N ALA A 184 18.56 24.35 14.44
CA ALA A 184 19.82 23.69 14.21
C ALA A 184 19.83 22.20 14.59
N GLU A 185 19.48 21.86 15.82
CA GLU A 185 19.45 20.47 16.29
C GLU A 185 18.35 19.66 15.63
N ILE A 186 17.18 20.26 15.39
CA ILE A 186 16.06 19.60 14.73
C ILE A 186 16.42 19.25 13.28
N LEU A 187 16.99 20.21 12.53
CA LEU A 187 17.42 19.99 11.15
C LEU A 187 18.53 18.96 11.04
N LYS A 188 19.48 18.99 11.96
CA LYS A 188 20.56 17.98 12.05
C LYS A 188 19.98 16.58 12.18
N GLU A 189 19.07 16.40 13.14
CA GLU A 189 18.44 15.10 13.40
C GLU A 189 17.61 14.61 12.20
N ILE A 190 16.79 15.49 11.60
CA ILE A 190 15.98 15.13 10.42
C ILE A 190 16.87 14.76 9.23
N ARG A 191 17.93 15.55 8.95
CA ARG A 191 18.89 15.26 7.88
C ARG A 191 19.57 13.92 8.08
N THR A 192 19.99 13.63 9.29
CA THR A 192 20.63 12.35 9.64
C THR A 192 19.68 11.16 9.39
N ARG A 193 18.44 11.23 9.84
CA ARG A 193 17.44 10.18 9.63
C ARG A 193 17.06 9.98 8.16
N LEU A 194 16.90 11.06 7.41
CA LEU A 194 16.66 10.97 5.97
C LEU A 194 17.85 10.37 5.24
N LYS A 195 19.08 10.72 5.64
CA LYS A 195 20.27 10.11 5.07
C LYS A 195 20.29 8.61 5.26
N PHE A 196 19.94 8.08 6.44
CA PHE A 196 19.84 6.63 6.64
C PHE A 196 18.81 5.97 5.72
N LEU A 197 17.69 6.63 5.45
CA LEU A 197 16.72 6.11 4.48
C LEU A 197 17.27 6.09 3.05
N LEU A 198 18.05 7.11 2.66
CA LEU A 198 18.75 7.15 1.38
C LEU A 198 19.82 6.06 1.26
N ASP A 199 20.58 5.84 2.34
CA ASP A 199 21.67 4.86 2.38
C ASP A 199 21.16 3.41 2.25
N VAL A 200 19.94 3.14 2.69
CA VAL A 200 19.28 1.82 2.48
C VAL A 200 18.46 1.75 1.18
N GLY A 201 18.61 2.72 0.25
CA GLY A 201 17.98 2.70 -1.07
C GLY A 201 16.46 2.96 -1.07
N LEU A 202 15.97 3.81 -0.16
CA LEU A 202 14.55 4.22 -0.07
C LEU A 202 14.33 5.66 -0.57
N ASP A 203 15.13 6.12 -1.50
CA ASP A 203 15.15 7.47 -2.06
C ASP A 203 13.84 7.87 -2.76
N TYR A 204 13.12 6.91 -3.33
CA TYR A 204 11.88 7.07 -4.07
C TYR A 204 10.60 7.07 -3.20
N LEU A 205 10.71 6.76 -1.91
CA LEU A 205 9.56 6.79 -1.00
C LEU A 205 9.24 8.22 -0.57
N SER A 206 7.98 8.45 -0.18
CA SER A 206 7.57 9.69 0.49
C SER A 206 7.12 9.42 1.92
N LEU A 207 7.26 10.41 2.81
CA LEU A 207 6.85 10.28 4.22
C LEU A 207 5.32 10.12 4.36
N ASN A 208 4.56 10.53 3.37
CA ASN A 208 3.10 10.42 3.38
C ASN A 208 2.61 9.04 2.94
N ARG A 209 3.48 8.18 2.42
CA ARG A 209 3.11 6.83 1.97
C ARG A 209 2.63 5.96 3.13
N SER A 210 1.50 5.29 2.93
CA SER A 210 0.92 4.40 3.95
C SER A 210 1.82 3.17 4.16
N SER A 211 2.05 2.80 5.42
CA SER A 211 2.81 1.60 5.78
C SER A 211 2.20 0.30 5.23
N VAL A 212 0.88 0.24 5.06
CA VAL A 212 0.18 -0.92 4.47
C VAL A 212 0.53 -1.11 2.98
N SER A 213 0.97 -0.05 2.29
CA SER A 213 1.36 -0.10 0.88
C SER A 213 2.83 -0.46 0.66
N LEU A 214 3.61 -0.62 1.73
CA LEU A 214 5.02 -0.98 1.65
C LEU A 214 5.18 -2.47 1.34
N SER A 215 6.14 -2.80 0.50
CA SER A 215 6.61 -4.17 0.31
C SER A 215 7.35 -4.69 1.55
N GLY A 216 7.50 -6.02 1.66
CA GLY A 216 8.27 -6.62 2.75
C GLY A 216 9.70 -6.07 2.84
N GLY A 217 10.39 -5.97 1.71
CA GLY A 217 11.75 -5.42 1.65
C GLY A 217 11.81 -3.93 2.03
N GLU A 218 10.86 -3.10 1.59
CA GLU A 218 10.79 -1.69 2.01
C GLU A 218 10.61 -1.55 3.53
N SER A 219 9.70 -2.33 4.11
CA SER A 219 9.46 -2.34 5.56
C SER A 219 10.69 -2.78 6.34
N GLN A 220 11.41 -3.78 5.86
CA GLN A 220 12.64 -4.27 6.48
C GLN A 220 13.76 -3.21 6.43
N ARG A 221 13.93 -2.54 5.28
CA ARG A 221 14.91 -1.45 5.15
C ARG A 221 14.60 -0.22 6.00
N ILE A 222 13.32 0.13 6.17
CA ILE A 222 12.92 1.19 7.10
C ILE A 222 13.30 0.82 8.55
N ARG A 223 13.10 -0.43 8.95
CA ARG A 223 13.54 -0.91 10.27
C ARG A 223 15.06 -0.83 10.41
N LEU A 224 15.80 -1.27 9.38
CA LEU A 224 17.27 -1.18 9.36
C LEU A 224 17.73 0.27 9.49
N ALA A 225 17.19 1.21 8.70
CA ALA A 225 17.51 2.63 8.80
C ALA A 225 17.22 3.18 10.21
N THR A 226 16.13 2.75 10.84
CA THR A 226 15.80 3.12 12.21
C THR A 226 16.82 2.57 13.22
N GLN A 227 17.28 1.34 13.03
CA GLN A 227 18.29 0.70 13.88
C GLN A 227 19.65 1.37 13.77
N ILE A 228 20.11 1.66 12.54
CA ILE A 228 21.34 2.43 12.29
C ILE A 228 21.21 3.82 12.94
N GLY A 229 20.07 4.46 12.78
CA GLY A 229 19.80 5.79 13.35
C GLY A 229 19.74 5.83 14.88
N SER A 230 19.59 4.70 15.55
CA SER A 230 19.59 4.64 17.02
C SER A 230 20.99 4.84 17.62
N GLN A 231 22.05 4.70 16.82
CA GLN A 231 23.46 4.80 17.24
C GLN A 231 23.79 3.94 18.48
N LEU A 232 23.10 2.81 18.66
CA LEU A 232 23.38 1.86 19.71
C LEU A 232 24.74 1.18 19.44
N VAL A 233 25.49 0.91 20.51
CA VAL A 233 26.76 0.22 20.48
C VAL A 233 26.67 -1.08 21.29
N ASN A 234 27.55 -2.04 21.00
CA ASN A 234 27.57 -3.36 21.65
C ASN A 234 26.27 -4.18 21.47
N VAL A 235 25.62 -4.03 20.33
CA VAL A 235 24.38 -4.74 19.98
C VAL A 235 24.66 -5.80 18.91
N LEU A 236 23.97 -6.92 18.98
CA LEU A 236 23.93 -7.94 17.93
C LEU A 236 22.73 -7.67 17.03
N TYR A 237 22.98 -7.37 15.76
CA TYR A 237 21.95 -7.25 14.71
C TYR A 237 21.88 -8.54 13.92
N ILE A 238 20.67 -9.05 13.69
CA ILE A 238 20.41 -10.23 12.85
C ILE A 238 19.45 -9.80 11.75
N LEU A 239 19.88 -9.94 10.51
CA LEU A 239 19.14 -9.51 9.32
C LEU A 239 18.95 -10.71 8.38
N ASP A 240 17.73 -10.90 7.90
CA ASP A 240 17.36 -11.96 6.97
C ASP A 240 17.06 -11.34 5.61
N GLU A 241 17.88 -11.66 4.61
CA GLU A 241 17.80 -11.20 3.21
C GLU A 241 17.58 -9.67 3.07
N PRO A 242 18.39 -8.80 3.69
CA PRO A 242 18.17 -7.35 3.64
C PRO A 242 18.34 -6.76 2.23
N SER A 243 19.00 -7.46 1.31
CA SER A 243 19.15 -7.07 -0.10
C SER A 243 17.91 -7.33 -0.96
N ILE A 244 16.90 -8.05 -0.44
CA ILE A 244 15.73 -8.45 -1.21
C ILE A 244 15.00 -7.25 -1.85
N GLY A 245 14.79 -7.33 -3.16
CA GLY A 245 14.13 -6.26 -3.92
C GLY A 245 14.99 -5.00 -4.15
N LEU A 246 16.27 -5.03 -3.82
CA LEU A 246 17.22 -3.99 -4.22
C LEU A 246 17.71 -4.20 -5.66
N HIS A 247 17.94 -3.09 -6.34
CA HIS A 247 18.74 -3.11 -7.56
C HIS A 247 20.21 -3.32 -7.19
N GLN A 248 20.97 -4.06 -8.01
CA GLN A 248 22.39 -4.35 -7.76
C GLN A 248 23.23 -3.10 -7.44
N ARG A 249 22.92 -1.96 -8.07
CA ARG A 249 23.55 -0.67 -7.79
C ARG A 249 23.40 -0.21 -6.34
N ASP A 250 22.28 -0.55 -5.71
CA ASP A 250 21.95 -0.09 -4.35
C ASP A 250 22.48 -1.05 -3.27
N ASN A 251 22.89 -2.28 -3.65
CA ASN A 251 23.54 -3.24 -2.74
C ASN A 251 24.81 -2.66 -2.09
N LEU A 252 25.61 -1.91 -2.84
CA LEU A 252 26.83 -1.28 -2.30
C LEU A 252 26.52 -0.28 -1.19
N ARG A 253 25.42 0.47 -1.29
CA ARG A 253 24.99 1.40 -0.23
C ARG A 253 24.61 0.63 1.03
N LEU A 254 23.82 -0.44 0.87
CA LEU A 254 23.44 -1.30 1.98
C LEU A 254 24.66 -1.93 2.65
N ILE A 255 25.60 -2.49 1.89
CA ILE A 255 26.85 -3.06 2.39
C ILE A 255 27.62 -2.02 3.22
N ASN A 256 27.76 -0.79 2.72
CA ASN A 256 28.45 0.27 3.44
C ASN A 256 27.74 0.63 4.76
N SER A 257 26.41 0.73 4.75
CA SER A 257 25.63 0.99 5.96
C SER A 257 25.78 -0.11 7.02
N LEU A 258 25.85 -1.38 6.58
CA LEU A 258 26.10 -2.52 7.49
C LEU A 258 27.52 -2.49 8.07
N LYS A 259 28.51 -2.11 7.26
CA LYS A 259 29.90 -1.91 7.72
C LYS A 259 29.99 -0.76 8.71
N GLU A 260 29.35 0.37 8.46
CA GLU A 260 29.27 1.49 9.40
C GLU A 260 28.64 1.04 10.73
N LEU A 261 27.56 0.25 10.69
CA LEU A 261 26.92 -0.29 11.89
C LEU A 261 27.88 -1.19 12.69
N ARG A 262 28.67 -2.06 12.03
CA ARG A 262 29.72 -2.87 12.63
C ARG A 262 30.81 -2.00 13.24
N ASP A 263 31.29 -1.00 12.49
CA ASP A 263 32.41 -0.15 12.90
C ASP A 263 32.09 0.75 14.11
N MET A 264 30.81 0.94 14.41
CA MET A 264 30.35 1.55 15.67
C MET A 264 30.49 0.63 16.89
N GLY A 265 31.06 -0.57 16.75
CA GLY A 265 31.25 -1.54 17.84
C GLY A 265 30.13 -2.56 17.98
N ASN A 266 29.36 -2.79 16.93
CA ASN A 266 28.30 -3.78 16.90
C ASN A 266 28.73 -5.08 16.19
N SER A 267 27.95 -6.14 16.43
CA SER A 267 28.05 -7.38 15.64
C SER A 267 26.86 -7.44 14.68
N VAL A 268 27.10 -7.82 13.43
CA VAL A 268 26.06 -7.89 12.40
C VAL A 268 26.09 -9.29 11.77
N ILE A 269 25.02 -10.05 11.92
CA ILE A 269 24.79 -11.34 11.26
C ILE A 269 23.79 -11.12 10.13
N VAL A 270 24.16 -11.53 8.93
CA VAL A 270 23.30 -11.38 7.74
C VAL A 270 23.12 -12.75 7.09
N VAL A 271 21.87 -13.16 6.92
CA VAL A 271 21.54 -14.32 6.07
C VAL A 271 21.32 -13.79 4.67
N GLU A 272 22.15 -14.22 3.70
CA GLU A 272 22.17 -13.63 2.36
C GLU A 272 22.53 -14.63 1.26
N HIS A 273 22.12 -14.28 0.04
CA HIS A 273 22.40 -15.00 -1.19
C HIS A 273 23.14 -14.14 -2.22
N ASP A 274 23.31 -12.85 -1.94
CA ASP A 274 23.98 -11.91 -2.83
C ASP A 274 25.50 -12.08 -2.75
N LYS A 275 26.13 -12.22 -3.92
CA LYS A 275 27.58 -12.42 -4.07
C LYS A 275 28.40 -11.30 -3.45
N ASP A 276 27.99 -10.05 -3.71
CA ASP A 276 28.76 -8.87 -3.26
C ASP A 276 28.68 -8.73 -1.73
N MET A 277 27.52 -9.07 -1.15
CA MET A 277 27.32 -9.08 0.29
C MET A 277 28.20 -10.15 0.96
N MET A 278 28.20 -11.39 0.42
CA MET A 278 29.04 -12.49 0.95
C MET A 278 30.54 -12.15 0.88
N LEU A 279 31.00 -11.57 -0.22
CA LEU A 279 32.41 -11.20 -0.42
C LEU A 279 32.82 -9.96 0.43
N ALA A 280 31.85 -9.15 0.85
CA ALA A 280 32.09 -7.96 1.68
C ALA A 280 32.10 -8.26 3.19
N ALA A 281 31.71 -9.47 3.60
CA ALA A 281 31.67 -9.89 4.99
C ALA A 281 33.09 -10.13 5.55
N ASP A 282 33.25 -10.00 6.87
CA ASP A 282 34.51 -10.34 7.56
C ASP A 282 34.63 -11.86 7.77
N TYR A 283 33.49 -12.55 7.87
CA TYR A 283 33.41 -13.98 8.12
C TYR A 283 32.18 -14.58 7.47
N VAL A 284 32.30 -15.76 6.85
CA VAL A 284 31.23 -16.46 6.15
C VAL A 284 31.04 -17.84 6.79
N ILE A 285 29.78 -18.19 7.03
CA ILE A 285 29.35 -19.51 7.45
C ILE A 285 28.46 -20.06 6.34
N ASP A 286 28.90 -21.10 5.64
CA ASP A 286 28.13 -21.77 4.57
C ASP A 286 27.40 -22.97 5.10
N MET A 287 26.10 -23.03 4.92
CA MET A 287 25.21 -24.10 5.40
C MET A 287 24.79 -24.98 4.24
N GLY A 288 25.03 -26.29 4.37
CA GLY A 288 24.73 -27.23 3.29
C GLY A 288 24.69 -28.67 3.77
N PRO A 289 25.08 -29.62 2.89
CA PRO A 289 25.40 -29.47 1.45
C PRO A 289 24.19 -29.23 0.55
N LYS A 290 22.98 -29.52 1.03
CA LYS A 290 21.69 -29.31 0.32
C LYS A 290 20.69 -28.60 1.21
N ALA A 291 19.44 -28.53 0.77
CA ALA A 291 18.35 -27.92 1.54
C ALA A 291 17.48 -28.96 2.28
N GLY A 292 16.74 -28.54 3.28
CA GLY A 292 15.82 -29.39 4.05
C GLY A 292 16.52 -30.53 4.79
N ARG A 293 16.00 -31.75 4.67
CA ARG A 293 16.51 -32.93 5.40
C ARG A 293 17.92 -33.33 4.97
N LEU A 294 18.42 -32.89 3.84
CA LEU A 294 19.74 -33.21 3.29
C LEU A 294 20.74 -32.05 3.50
N GLY A 295 20.41 -31.09 4.28
CA GLY A 295 21.22 -29.93 4.65
C GLY A 295 21.32 -29.77 6.16
N GLY A 296 21.66 -28.59 6.61
CA GLY A 296 21.75 -28.24 8.02
C GLY A 296 23.13 -28.48 8.65
N GLU A 297 24.16 -28.76 7.83
CA GLU A 297 25.53 -28.90 8.27
C GLU A 297 26.32 -27.61 7.91
N VAL A 298 27.31 -27.25 8.74
CA VAL A 298 28.29 -26.23 8.39
C VAL A 298 29.31 -26.87 7.44
N VAL A 299 29.25 -26.48 6.15
CA VAL A 299 30.16 -27.01 5.12
C VAL A 299 31.42 -26.17 4.98
N PHE A 300 31.36 -24.90 5.41
CA PHE A 300 32.51 -24.02 5.50
C PHE A 300 32.27 -22.95 6.60
N ALA A 301 33.35 -22.53 7.26
CA ALA A 301 33.39 -21.40 8.18
C ALA A 301 34.79 -20.77 8.13
N GLY A 302 34.87 -19.46 7.78
CA GLY A 302 36.14 -18.74 7.62
C GLY A 302 35.97 -17.42 6.90
N THR A 303 37.06 -16.83 6.45
CA THR A 303 37.03 -15.59 5.68
C THR A 303 36.56 -15.84 4.24
N PRO A 304 36.03 -14.81 3.53
CA PRO A 304 35.70 -14.92 2.11
C PRO A 304 36.87 -15.40 1.24
N GLU A 305 38.08 -14.96 1.52
CA GLU A 305 39.29 -15.34 0.79
C GLU A 305 39.64 -16.84 0.98
N GLU A 306 39.42 -17.37 2.16
CA GLU A 306 39.58 -18.82 2.44
C GLU A 306 38.48 -19.62 1.75
N MET A 307 37.23 -19.13 1.76
CA MET A 307 36.10 -19.73 1.09
C MET A 307 36.34 -19.93 -0.41
N LEU A 308 36.84 -18.89 -1.09
CA LEU A 308 37.12 -18.95 -2.54
C LEU A 308 38.14 -20.03 -2.93
N LYS A 309 38.91 -20.54 -1.99
CA LYS A 309 39.89 -21.63 -2.19
C LYS A 309 39.32 -23.04 -1.96
N THR A 310 38.10 -23.12 -1.44
CA THR A 310 37.43 -24.40 -1.16
C THR A 310 36.72 -24.97 -2.39
N SER A 311 36.19 -26.17 -2.28
CA SER A 311 35.40 -26.82 -3.34
C SER A 311 33.91 -26.92 -2.99
N THR A 312 33.41 -26.08 -2.06
CA THR A 312 31.97 -26.04 -1.76
C THR A 312 31.19 -25.55 -2.97
N LEU A 313 29.92 -25.90 -3.06
CA LEU A 313 29.06 -25.46 -4.18
C LEU A 313 29.03 -23.94 -4.25
N THR A 314 28.86 -23.24 -3.11
CA THR A 314 28.87 -21.80 -3.01
C THR A 314 30.17 -21.19 -3.51
N SER A 315 31.32 -21.75 -3.12
CA SER A 315 32.63 -21.32 -3.59
C SER A 315 32.78 -21.46 -5.10
N GLN A 316 32.33 -22.57 -5.70
CA GLN A 316 32.40 -22.79 -7.15
C GLN A 316 31.59 -21.71 -7.94
N TYR A 317 30.45 -21.26 -7.42
CA TYR A 317 29.69 -20.15 -8.03
C TYR A 317 30.38 -18.79 -7.80
N LEU A 318 30.91 -18.55 -6.61
CA LEU A 318 31.56 -17.27 -6.29
C LEU A 318 32.83 -17.04 -7.10
N ASN A 319 33.64 -18.09 -7.31
CA ASN A 319 34.89 -18.01 -8.07
C ASN A 319 34.71 -18.20 -9.58
N GLY A 320 33.50 -18.46 -10.05
CA GLY A 320 33.17 -18.62 -11.47
C GLY A 320 33.52 -19.97 -12.09
N GLN A 321 33.90 -20.98 -11.29
CA GLN A 321 34.10 -22.36 -11.80
C GLN A 321 32.79 -22.99 -12.24
N THR A 322 31.70 -22.64 -11.59
CA THR A 322 30.33 -23.03 -11.97
C THR A 322 29.50 -21.79 -12.27
N ALA A 323 28.79 -21.81 -13.37
CA ALA A 323 27.87 -20.75 -13.75
C ALA A 323 26.66 -21.32 -14.50
N ILE A 324 25.54 -20.61 -14.45
CA ILE A 324 24.39 -20.91 -15.29
C ILE A 324 24.74 -20.42 -16.70
N GLU A 325 24.90 -21.37 -17.65
CA GLU A 325 25.28 -21.04 -19.01
C GLU A 325 24.22 -20.18 -19.71
N VAL A 326 24.68 -19.11 -20.35
CA VAL A 326 23.84 -18.30 -21.24
C VAL A 326 23.75 -19.01 -22.58
N PRO A 327 22.56 -19.42 -23.05
CA PRO A 327 22.44 -20.16 -24.29
C PRO A 327 22.91 -19.30 -25.47
N SER A 328 23.79 -19.88 -26.30
CA SER A 328 24.35 -19.24 -27.51
C SER A 328 23.24 -18.89 -28.54
N LYS A 329 22.17 -19.69 -28.55
CA LYS A 329 21.03 -19.51 -29.45
C LYS A 329 19.74 -19.19 -28.67
N ARG A 330 19.19 -18.01 -28.89
CA ARG A 330 17.93 -17.58 -28.27
C ARG A 330 16.72 -18.13 -29.03
N ARG A 331 15.61 -18.35 -28.33
CA ARG A 331 14.34 -18.78 -28.95
C ARG A 331 13.81 -17.69 -29.89
N PRO A 332 13.39 -18.03 -31.11
CA PRO A 332 12.89 -17.04 -32.07
C PRO A 332 11.53 -16.44 -31.67
N GLY A 333 10.78 -17.15 -30.78
CA GLY A 333 9.39 -16.81 -30.47
C GLY A 333 8.42 -17.37 -31.50
N ASN A 334 7.15 -16.93 -31.45
CA ASN A 334 6.10 -17.40 -32.36
C ASN A 334 5.71 -16.37 -33.43
N GLY A 335 6.48 -15.29 -33.57
CA GLY A 335 6.22 -14.20 -34.53
C GLY A 335 5.07 -13.27 -34.14
N LYS A 336 4.41 -13.48 -32.98
CA LYS A 336 3.34 -12.62 -32.46
C LYS A 336 3.86 -11.77 -31.33
N SER A 337 3.23 -10.60 -31.11
CA SER A 337 3.61 -9.65 -30.06
C SER A 337 2.38 -9.05 -29.41
N LEU A 338 2.52 -8.72 -28.12
CA LEU A 338 1.60 -7.87 -27.39
C LEU A 338 2.19 -6.46 -27.34
N TRP A 339 1.41 -5.46 -27.72
CA TRP A 339 1.82 -4.06 -27.69
C TRP A 339 1.15 -3.31 -26.54
N LEU A 340 1.95 -2.65 -25.72
CA LEU A 340 1.50 -1.63 -24.78
C LEU A 340 1.84 -0.28 -25.41
N ARG A 341 0.83 0.59 -25.62
CA ARG A 341 1.04 1.90 -26.26
C ARG A 341 0.55 3.03 -25.36
N GLY A 342 1.30 4.13 -25.34
CA GLY A 342 0.93 5.36 -24.64
C GLY A 342 0.81 5.20 -23.13
N ALA A 343 1.54 4.30 -22.50
CA ALA A 343 1.45 4.05 -21.06
C ALA A 343 1.94 5.24 -20.25
N LYS A 344 1.05 5.78 -19.39
CA LYS A 344 1.31 6.97 -18.53
C LYS A 344 1.00 6.70 -17.06
N GLY A 345 0.76 5.45 -16.67
CA GLY A 345 0.50 5.09 -15.27
C GLY A 345 1.72 5.32 -14.40
N ASN A 346 1.51 5.79 -13.17
CA ASN A 346 2.58 6.09 -12.20
C ASN A 346 3.65 7.04 -12.79
N ASN A 347 4.92 6.59 -12.86
CA ASN A 347 6.04 7.37 -13.40
C ASN A 347 6.32 7.12 -14.89
N LEU A 348 5.48 6.35 -15.60
CA LEU A 348 5.67 6.08 -17.02
C LEU A 348 5.46 7.33 -17.88
N LYS A 349 6.40 7.60 -18.79
CA LYS A 349 6.46 8.80 -19.61
C LYS A 349 5.98 8.53 -21.04
N ASN A 350 4.71 8.12 -21.20
CA ASN A 350 4.12 7.82 -22.50
C ASN A 350 4.91 6.75 -23.27
N VAL A 351 5.09 5.59 -22.64
CA VAL A 351 5.97 4.53 -23.11
C VAL A 351 5.22 3.60 -24.05
N ASP A 352 5.86 3.26 -25.19
CA ASP A 352 5.44 2.21 -26.10
C ASP A 352 6.39 1.01 -25.96
N VAL A 353 5.85 -0.18 -25.73
CA VAL A 353 6.65 -1.41 -25.53
C VAL A 353 6.04 -2.57 -26.28
N GLU A 354 6.89 -3.33 -26.97
CA GLU A 354 6.56 -4.60 -27.62
C GLU A 354 7.00 -5.78 -26.75
N PHE A 355 6.08 -6.69 -26.48
CA PHE A 355 6.36 -7.96 -25.80
C PHE A 355 6.25 -9.11 -26.79
N PRO A 356 7.37 -9.62 -27.35
CA PRO A 356 7.35 -10.73 -28.32
C PRO A 356 6.94 -12.03 -27.62
N LEU A 357 5.88 -12.68 -28.12
CA LEU A 357 5.31 -13.87 -27.52
C LEU A 357 6.12 -15.15 -27.80
N GLY A 358 5.97 -16.17 -26.94
CA GLY A 358 6.72 -17.42 -27.02
C GLY A 358 8.19 -17.31 -26.55
N LYS A 359 8.50 -16.27 -25.78
CA LYS A 359 9.81 -16.00 -25.17
C LYS A 359 9.67 -15.77 -23.68
N LEU A 360 10.78 -15.94 -22.94
CA LEU A 360 10.90 -15.40 -21.59
C LEU A 360 11.32 -13.94 -21.70
N ILE A 361 10.51 -13.06 -21.14
CA ILE A 361 10.71 -11.60 -21.21
C ILE A 361 10.91 -11.10 -19.78
N CYS A 362 11.96 -10.32 -19.55
CA CYS A 362 12.21 -9.63 -18.29
C CYS A 362 11.88 -8.13 -18.43
N VAL A 363 11.23 -7.57 -17.42
CA VAL A 363 10.91 -6.14 -17.31
C VAL A 363 11.56 -5.57 -16.07
#